data_da6c01f3fd43b73ad289ea781454ecfc
#
_entry.id   da6c01f3fd43b73ad289ea781454ecfc
#
_cell.length_a   1.000
_cell.length_b   1.000
_cell.length_c   1.000
_cell.angle_alpha   90.00
_cell.angle_beta   90.00
_cell.angle_gamma   90.00
#
_symmetry.space_group_name_H-M   'P 1'
#
loop_
_entity.id
_entity.type
_entity.pdbx_description
1 polymer ?
#
loop_
_entity_poly.entity_id
_entity_poly.type
_entity_poly.pdbx_seq_one_letter_code
_entity_poly.pdbx_strand_id
1 'polypeptide(L)'
;MPKVTVLLTSYNHGSYIRNSIDSILNQTFKDFELYIIDDCSTDNSWNIIQEYKDDRIIAIRHEKNEGGCTTRALYSSFKGKYFAMAHCDDVWELDKLEKQVEYLENHPDTGACFTNVQVIDDDGNNFDQENHPYSKVFLNENMNRFEWLNHFFYKGNRLCHPSSLIRMDVQMNDDLFAAGLGALPDFYRWVKLCLKHEIYVHPDKLTKFRIHTDESNTSGQTPTNRIRVHNEFYQIAKLYGRIQNQSEFLQVFPEASEYVVNGKMNVDYALAQIMLNRTDIKGFHFYAMNKLMELVRNEETKDELIELYGFTKRDVCAISGKLDVFHVIDDNEYLTTSLFYKNNENFSEANKINKKTVMMNNHFIVSFDLDHKKVSQLRFDPTEGKYISLKNLSITIDGKRIENYTILQYYEIDEDWYDIYSLDPSILIDLKESKEVCKVIIEADIKYIEHAKLLNYENKISELRRKNVYDLSVKQLLGVIKRRVKH
;
A
#
# COMPACT_ATOMS: atom_id res chain seq x y z
N MET A 1 20.17 36.03 -19.99
CA MET A 1 20.09 34.61 -19.50
C MET A 1 18.62 34.23 -19.54
N PRO A 2 18.27 33.05 -20.01
CA PRO A 2 16.88 32.64 -20.09
C PRO A 2 16.24 32.65 -18.70
N LYS A 3 14.94 32.92 -18.63
CA LYS A 3 14.19 32.95 -17.37
C LYS A 3 13.75 31.55 -16.93
N VAL A 4 13.49 30.67 -17.89
CA VAL A 4 13.08 29.28 -17.64
C VAL A 4 14.05 28.31 -18.30
N THR A 5 14.46 27.27 -17.59
CA THR A 5 15.05 26.05 -18.18
C THR A 5 14.00 24.98 -18.26
N VAL A 6 13.70 24.50 -19.45
CA VAL A 6 12.83 23.37 -19.71
C VAL A 6 13.71 22.14 -19.93
N LEU A 7 13.43 21.04 -19.23
CA LEU A 7 14.06 19.75 -19.44
C LEU A 7 13.05 18.77 -20.00
N LEU A 8 13.29 18.31 -21.23
CA LEU A 8 12.52 17.25 -21.90
C LEU A 8 13.34 15.97 -21.93
N THR A 9 12.83 14.92 -21.33
CA THR A 9 13.46 13.58 -21.35
C THR A 9 12.79 12.69 -22.38
N SER A 10 13.58 11.91 -23.13
CA SER A 10 13.13 11.06 -24.22
C SER A 10 13.76 9.66 -24.15
N TYR A 11 12.94 8.62 -24.34
CA TYR A 11 13.39 7.26 -24.61
C TYR A 11 12.30 6.47 -25.36
N ASN A 12 12.58 6.18 -26.65
CA ASN A 12 11.69 5.41 -27.52
C ASN A 12 10.24 5.97 -27.66
N HIS A 13 10.12 7.27 -27.85
CA HIS A 13 8.83 7.95 -28.04
C HIS A 13 8.74 8.70 -29.39
N GLY A 14 9.31 8.15 -30.45
CA GLY A 14 9.32 8.76 -31.77
C GLY A 14 7.96 9.18 -32.33
N SER A 15 6.88 8.48 -31.92
CA SER A 15 5.52 8.82 -32.33
C SER A 15 4.99 10.12 -31.69
N TYR A 16 5.50 10.52 -30.54
CA TYR A 16 4.93 11.61 -29.73
C TYR A 16 5.86 12.82 -29.61
N ILE A 17 7.17 12.61 -29.62
CA ILE A 17 8.17 13.62 -29.27
C ILE A 17 8.08 14.91 -30.11
N ARG A 18 7.64 14.83 -31.36
CA ARG A 18 7.43 16.01 -32.21
C ARG A 18 6.36 16.93 -31.62
N ASN A 19 5.22 16.37 -31.23
CA ASN A 19 4.13 17.14 -30.64
C ASN A 19 4.56 17.80 -29.31
N SER A 20 5.36 17.09 -28.53
CA SER A 20 5.91 17.62 -27.28
C SER A 20 6.86 18.79 -27.52
N ILE A 21 7.85 18.63 -28.39
CA ILE A 21 8.81 19.72 -28.75
C ILE A 21 8.07 20.92 -29.32
N ASP A 22 7.15 20.72 -30.27
CA ASP A 22 6.37 21.79 -30.88
C ASP A 22 5.54 22.56 -29.85
N SER A 23 4.93 21.87 -28.87
CA SER A 23 4.15 22.51 -27.82
C SER A 23 4.98 23.40 -26.91
N ILE A 24 6.26 23.03 -26.68
CA ILE A 24 7.21 23.83 -25.89
C ILE A 24 7.72 25.03 -26.70
N LEU A 25 8.16 24.84 -27.93
CA LEU A 25 8.70 25.89 -28.77
C LEU A 25 7.68 27.00 -29.11
N ASN A 26 6.40 26.60 -29.20
CA ASN A 26 5.29 27.51 -29.48
C ASN A 26 4.72 28.23 -28.25
N GLN A 27 5.25 28.00 -27.04
CA GLN A 27 4.81 28.73 -25.85
C GLN A 27 4.77 30.27 -26.12
N THR A 28 3.76 30.97 -25.58
CA THR A 28 3.65 32.42 -25.64
C THR A 28 4.83 33.08 -24.93
N PHE A 29 5.27 32.53 -23.83
CA PHE A 29 6.49 32.92 -23.12
C PHE A 29 7.72 32.43 -23.87
N LYS A 30 8.61 33.37 -24.34
CA LYS A 30 9.74 33.05 -25.23
C LYS A 30 11.11 33.00 -24.55
N ASP A 31 11.23 33.52 -23.33
CA ASP A 31 12.51 33.61 -22.61
C ASP A 31 12.86 32.33 -21.87
N PHE A 32 13.14 31.27 -22.64
CA PHE A 32 13.52 29.97 -22.10
C PHE A 32 14.61 29.28 -22.92
N GLU A 33 15.34 28.36 -22.32
CA GLU A 33 16.18 27.35 -22.96
C GLU A 33 15.52 25.96 -22.82
N LEU A 34 15.72 25.10 -23.81
CA LEU A 34 15.16 23.74 -23.87
C LEU A 34 16.26 22.69 -23.95
N TYR A 35 16.50 21.98 -22.86
CA TYR A 35 17.35 20.80 -22.86
C TYR A 35 16.51 19.60 -23.27
N ILE A 36 16.94 18.87 -24.31
CA ILE A 36 16.34 17.63 -24.75
C ILE A 36 17.37 16.52 -24.52
N ILE A 37 17.05 15.57 -23.65
CA ILE A 37 17.94 14.45 -23.33
C ILE A 37 17.33 13.17 -23.88
N ASP A 38 18.00 12.58 -24.85
CA ASP A 38 17.70 11.27 -25.39
C ASP A 38 18.49 10.19 -24.64
N ASP A 39 17.82 9.31 -23.93
CA ASP A 39 18.42 8.26 -23.12
C ASP A 39 18.76 7.00 -23.95
N CYS A 40 19.48 7.20 -25.08
CA CYS A 40 19.89 6.15 -26.01
C CYS A 40 18.71 5.46 -26.70
N SER A 41 17.74 6.25 -27.23
CA SER A 41 16.61 5.69 -28.01
C SER A 41 17.08 4.83 -29.18
N THR A 42 16.37 3.75 -29.42
CA THR A 42 16.61 2.80 -30.53
C THR A 42 15.63 2.99 -31.70
N ASP A 43 14.58 3.79 -31.48
CA ASP A 43 13.62 4.20 -32.51
C ASP A 43 14.04 5.49 -33.24
N ASN A 44 13.10 6.16 -33.91
CA ASN A 44 13.36 7.39 -34.66
C ASN A 44 13.42 8.68 -33.80
N SER A 45 13.31 8.58 -32.47
CA SER A 45 13.26 9.76 -31.56
C SER A 45 14.42 10.70 -31.76
N TRP A 46 15.66 10.17 -31.75
CA TRP A 46 16.85 11.01 -31.89
C TRP A 46 16.93 11.72 -33.24
N ASN A 47 16.55 11.05 -34.35
CA ASN A 47 16.54 11.69 -35.67
C ASN A 47 15.55 12.85 -35.72
N ILE A 48 14.37 12.69 -35.13
CA ILE A 48 13.37 13.76 -35.03
C ILE A 48 13.90 14.95 -34.22
N ILE A 49 14.57 14.70 -33.10
CA ILE A 49 15.19 15.78 -32.30
C ILE A 49 16.19 16.57 -33.14
N GLN A 50 17.00 15.90 -33.97
CA GLN A 50 18.03 16.54 -34.82
C GLN A 50 17.47 17.37 -35.98
N GLU A 51 16.21 17.19 -36.37
CA GLU A 51 15.54 18.00 -37.38
C GLU A 51 15.34 19.47 -36.95
N TYR A 52 15.21 19.71 -35.64
CA TYR A 52 14.97 21.02 -35.09
C TYR A 52 16.22 21.91 -35.16
N LYS A 53 16.04 23.16 -35.60
CA LYS A 53 17.10 24.18 -35.76
C LYS A 53 16.74 25.48 -35.01
N ASP A 54 16.29 25.32 -33.78
CA ASP A 54 15.96 26.45 -32.91
C ASP A 54 17.10 26.69 -31.91
N ASP A 55 17.58 27.93 -31.82
CA ASP A 55 18.72 28.30 -30.97
C ASP A 55 18.47 28.08 -29.45
N ARG A 56 17.24 27.91 -29.05
CA ARG A 56 16.87 27.60 -27.65
C ARG A 56 17.14 26.16 -27.29
N ILE A 57 17.31 25.24 -28.25
CA ILE A 57 17.47 23.81 -28.02
C ILE A 57 18.93 23.45 -27.74
N ILE A 58 19.10 22.66 -26.67
CA ILE A 58 20.36 21.98 -26.32
C ILE A 58 20.06 20.50 -26.28
N ALA A 59 20.36 19.77 -27.35
CA ALA A 59 20.10 18.34 -27.49
C ALA A 59 21.31 17.51 -27.03
N ILE A 60 21.09 16.56 -26.15
CA ILE A 60 22.11 15.65 -25.63
C ILE A 60 21.61 14.22 -25.81
N ARG A 61 22.48 13.33 -26.31
CA ARG A 61 22.20 11.90 -26.39
C ARG A 61 23.15 11.13 -25.48
N HIS A 62 22.62 10.25 -24.66
CA HIS A 62 23.42 9.34 -23.85
C HIS A 62 23.99 8.21 -24.71
N GLU A 63 25.18 7.71 -24.36
CA GLU A 63 25.80 6.55 -25.02
C GLU A 63 25.12 5.22 -24.69
N LYS A 64 24.47 5.17 -23.53
CA LYS A 64 23.69 4.02 -23.03
C LYS A 64 22.46 4.52 -22.29
N ASN A 65 21.45 3.66 -22.17
CA ASN A 65 20.28 3.96 -21.36
C ASN A 65 20.68 4.01 -19.87
N GLU A 66 20.48 5.16 -19.25
CA GLU A 66 20.78 5.41 -17.82
C GLU A 66 19.54 5.40 -16.93
N GLY A 67 18.37 5.03 -17.49
CA GLY A 67 17.10 4.93 -16.76
C GLY A 67 16.51 6.29 -16.38
N GLY A 68 16.68 7.30 -17.23
CA GLY A 68 16.17 8.65 -16.99
C GLY A 68 16.94 9.45 -15.94
N CYS A 69 18.11 8.98 -15.53
CA CYS A 69 18.95 9.64 -14.54
C CYS A 69 19.56 10.93 -15.11
N THR A 70 18.90 12.04 -14.87
CA THR A 70 19.51 13.36 -15.02
C THR A 70 20.46 13.60 -13.84
N THR A 71 21.73 13.75 -14.13
CA THR A 71 22.75 13.97 -13.11
C THR A 71 22.66 15.38 -12.51
N ARG A 72 23.04 15.53 -11.23
CA ARG A 72 23.16 16.86 -10.60
C ARG A 72 24.11 17.79 -11.39
N ALA A 73 25.11 17.21 -12.07
CA ALA A 73 26.03 17.94 -12.92
C ALA A 73 25.32 18.66 -14.09
N LEU A 74 24.31 18.04 -14.68
CA LEU A 74 23.51 18.66 -15.72
C LEU A 74 22.76 19.88 -15.21
N TYR A 75 22.14 19.78 -14.02
CA TYR A 75 21.43 20.93 -13.44
C TYR A 75 22.33 22.14 -13.18
N SER A 76 23.62 21.92 -12.91
CA SER A 76 24.58 23.03 -12.75
C SER A 76 24.83 23.79 -14.04
N SER A 77 24.48 23.27 -15.20
CA SER A 77 24.58 23.96 -16.51
C SER A 77 23.33 24.80 -16.84
N PHE A 78 22.21 24.59 -16.12
CA PHE A 78 20.96 25.31 -16.33
C PHE A 78 21.10 26.79 -15.93
N LYS A 79 20.54 27.69 -16.73
CA LYS A 79 20.66 29.14 -16.55
C LYS A 79 19.34 29.78 -16.11
N GLY A 80 18.23 29.07 -16.16
CA GLY A 80 16.92 29.60 -15.83
C GLY A 80 16.76 29.93 -14.35
N LYS A 81 16.02 30.98 -14.03
CA LYS A 81 15.51 31.25 -12.68
C LYS A 81 14.50 30.19 -12.23
N TYR A 82 13.82 29.61 -13.20
CA TYR A 82 12.82 28.56 -13.00
C TYR A 82 13.19 27.29 -13.77
N PHE A 83 12.76 26.16 -13.26
CA PHE A 83 12.94 24.85 -13.85
C PHE A 83 11.59 24.20 -14.14
N ALA A 84 11.36 23.76 -15.37
CA ALA A 84 10.18 23.00 -15.81
C ALA A 84 10.60 21.63 -16.32
N MET A 85 9.89 20.58 -15.90
CA MET A 85 10.03 19.22 -16.44
C MET A 85 8.99 19.01 -17.53
N ALA A 86 9.39 18.42 -18.65
CA ALA A 86 8.51 17.94 -19.71
C ALA A 86 8.80 16.46 -20.00
N HIS A 87 7.78 15.72 -20.39
CA HIS A 87 7.92 14.36 -20.88
C HIS A 87 7.62 14.34 -22.40
N CYS A 88 8.28 13.45 -23.13
CA CYS A 88 8.24 13.43 -24.58
C CYS A 88 6.92 12.88 -25.17
N ASP A 89 6.03 12.37 -24.37
CA ASP A 89 4.68 11.88 -24.71
C ASP A 89 3.56 12.87 -24.34
N ASP A 90 3.88 13.90 -23.55
CA ASP A 90 2.93 14.92 -23.09
C ASP A 90 2.93 16.17 -23.98
N VAL A 91 1.88 16.98 -23.86
CA VAL A 91 1.71 18.22 -24.63
C VAL A 91 1.34 19.38 -23.69
N TRP A 92 1.92 20.54 -23.89
CA TRP A 92 1.62 21.74 -23.13
C TRP A 92 0.67 22.68 -23.89
N GLU A 93 -0.22 23.33 -23.15
CA GLU A 93 -0.98 24.46 -23.70
C GLU A 93 -0.08 25.68 -23.89
N LEU A 94 -0.43 26.53 -24.86
CA LEU A 94 0.47 27.59 -25.34
C LEU A 94 0.85 28.63 -24.28
N ASP A 95 0.02 28.87 -23.30
CA ASP A 95 0.17 29.90 -22.27
C ASP A 95 0.63 29.34 -20.91
N LYS A 96 1.03 28.05 -20.87
CA LYS A 96 1.45 27.39 -19.63
C LYS A 96 2.59 28.11 -18.93
N LEU A 97 3.72 28.32 -19.62
CA LEU A 97 4.89 28.99 -19.01
C LEU A 97 4.58 30.42 -18.61
N GLU A 98 3.83 31.16 -19.42
CA GLU A 98 3.46 32.56 -19.14
C GLU A 98 2.69 32.67 -17.81
N LYS A 99 1.63 31.90 -17.66
CA LYS A 99 0.78 31.89 -16.45
C LYS A 99 1.55 31.45 -15.20
N GLN A 100 2.37 30.41 -15.32
CA GLN A 100 3.14 29.90 -14.18
C GLN A 100 4.26 30.87 -13.76
N VAL A 101 4.97 31.46 -14.72
CA VAL A 101 6.01 32.48 -14.45
C VAL A 101 5.38 33.70 -13.82
N GLU A 102 4.27 34.21 -14.37
CA GLU A 102 3.55 35.36 -13.82
C GLU A 102 3.14 35.09 -12.36
N TYR A 103 2.58 33.93 -12.08
CA TYR A 103 2.21 33.57 -10.72
C TYR A 103 3.43 33.60 -9.78
N LEU A 104 4.50 32.89 -10.14
CA LEU A 104 5.69 32.78 -9.27
C LEU A 104 6.39 34.12 -9.08
N GLU A 105 6.39 35.02 -10.09
CA GLU A 105 6.96 36.36 -9.95
C GLU A 105 6.20 37.20 -8.91
N ASN A 106 4.89 37.06 -8.87
CA ASN A 106 4.00 37.77 -7.94
C ASN A 106 3.92 37.15 -6.55
N HIS A 107 4.40 35.89 -6.36
CA HIS A 107 4.32 35.16 -5.10
C HIS A 107 5.70 34.59 -4.72
N PRO A 108 6.61 35.42 -4.18
CA PRO A 108 8.01 35.01 -3.91
C PRO A 108 8.13 33.86 -2.89
N ASP A 109 7.15 33.68 -2.00
CA ASP A 109 7.15 32.63 -0.97
C ASP A 109 6.68 31.26 -1.50
N THR A 110 6.15 31.20 -2.73
CA THR A 110 5.74 29.96 -3.38
C THR A 110 6.95 29.30 -4.06
N GLY A 111 7.27 28.06 -3.67
CA GLY A 111 8.42 27.31 -4.20
C GLY A 111 8.19 26.71 -5.58
N ALA A 112 6.95 26.33 -5.90
CA ALA A 112 6.58 25.75 -7.19
C ALA A 112 5.12 26.05 -7.58
N CYS A 113 4.87 26.11 -8.90
CA CYS A 113 3.56 26.21 -9.49
C CYS A 113 3.30 24.98 -10.37
N PHE A 114 2.21 24.27 -10.08
CA PHE A 114 1.67 23.18 -10.88
C PHE A 114 0.47 23.68 -11.69
N THR A 115 -0.05 22.85 -12.58
CA THR A 115 -1.33 23.11 -13.26
C THR A 115 -2.25 21.90 -13.12
N ASN A 116 -3.55 22.12 -13.27
CA ASN A 116 -4.44 21.03 -13.56
C ASN A 116 -4.12 20.41 -14.93
N VAL A 117 -4.64 19.22 -15.18
CA VAL A 117 -4.22 18.40 -16.31
C VAL A 117 -5.43 17.90 -17.09
N GLN A 118 -5.33 17.93 -18.41
CA GLN A 118 -6.21 17.20 -19.31
C GLN A 118 -5.57 15.86 -19.64
N VAL A 119 -6.27 14.77 -19.37
CA VAL A 119 -5.81 13.43 -19.79
C VAL A 119 -6.17 13.21 -21.25
N ILE A 120 -5.22 12.68 -22.05
CA ILE A 120 -5.38 12.38 -23.46
C ILE A 120 -4.99 10.91 -23.74
N ASP A 121 -5.55 10.35 -24.84
CA ASP A 121 -5.20 9.03 -25.36
C ASP A 121 -3.97 9.07 -26.29
N ASP A 122 -3.63 7.91 -26.89
CA ASP A 122 -2.52 7.79 -27.83
C ASP A 122 -2.64 8.70 -29.06
N ASP A 123 -3.86 8.97 -29.52
CA ASP A 123 -4.16 9.86 -30.66
C ASP A 123 -4.21 11.35 -30.27
N GLY A 124 -4.13 11.67 -28.97
CA GLY A 124 -4.21 13.04 -28.45
C GLY A 124 -5.65 13.55 -28.21
N ASN A 125 -6.65 12.69 -28.32
CA ASN A 125 -8.03 13.03 -27.98
C ASN A 125 -8.22 13.05 -26.46
N ASN A 126 -9.23 13.78 -25.99
CA ASN A 126 -9.58 13.76 -24.58
C ASN A 126 -9.95 12.35 -24.13
N PHE A 127 -9.34 11.92 -23.03
CA PHE A 127 -9.58 10.61 -22.46
C PHE A 127 -10.81 10.68 -21.53
N ASP A 128 -11.97 10.32 -22.04
CA ASP A 128 -13.28 10.46 -21.36
C ASP A 128 -13.74 9.19 -20.62
N GLN A 129 -12.83 8.42 -20.07
CA GLN A 129 -13.22 7.28 -19.24
C GLN A 129 -13.42 7.73 -17.78
N GLU A 130 -14.65 8.06 -17.39
CA GLU A 130 -14.99 8.52 -16.03
C GLU A 130 -14.52 7.61 -14.90
N ASN A 131 -14.40 6.31 -15.17
CA ASN A 131 -13.99 5.30 -14.19
C ASN A 131 -12.49 5.03 -14.18
N HIS A 132 -11.71 5.66 -15.06
CA HIS A 132 -10.26 5.46 -15.07
C HIS A 132 -9.59 6.19 -13.89
N PRO A 133 -8.63 5.57 -13.17
CA PRO A 133 -7.97 6.18 -12.01
C PRO A 133 -7.40 7.57 -12.29
N TYR A 134 -6.87 7.80 -13.49
CA TYR A 134 -6.26 9.09 -13.86
C TYR A 134 -7.26 10.16 -14.31
N SER A 135 -8.52 9.86 -14.56
CA SER A 135 -9.48 10.84 -15.07
C SER A 135 -9.65 12.09 -14.20
N LYS A 136 -9.53 11.92 -12.88
CA LYS A 136 -9.73 12.98 -11.87
C LYS A 136 -8.55 13.20 -10.93
N VAL A 137 -7.52 12.33 -10.97
CA VAL A 137 -6.41 12.38 -10.01
C VAL A 137 -5.62 13.68 -10.08
N PHE A 138 -5.50 14.27 -11.26
CA PHE A 138 -4.75 15.52 -11.51
C PHE A 138 -5.63 16.78 -11.54
N LEU A 139 -6.86 16.70 -11.07
CA LEU A 139 -7.73 17.86 -10.87
C LEU A 139 -7.70 18.22 -9.39
N ASN A 140 -6.99 19.29 -9.05
CA ASN A 140 -6.72 19.67 -7.69
C ASN A 140 -7.19 21.08 -7.38
N GLU A 141 -7.68 21.26 -6.16
CA GLU A 141 -7.83 22.57 -5.53
C GLU A 141 -6.56 22.94 -4.78
N ASN A 142 -6.37 24.24 -4.51
CA ASN A 142 -5.21 24.67 -3.74
C ASN A 142 -5.37 24.31 -2.26
N MET A 143 -4.28 23.86 -1.69
CA MET A 143 -4.12 23.53 -0.29
C MET A 143 -2.82 24.17 0.18
N ASN A 144 -2.72 24.53 1.47
CA ASN A 144 -1.44 24.95 2.04
C ASN A 144 -0.47 23.77 2.15
N ARG A 145 0.80 24.01 2.42
CA ARG A 145 1.83 22.96 2.45
C ARG A 145 1.55 21.84 3.45
N PHE A 146 0.90 22.14 4.59
CA PHE A 146 0.57 21.16 5.62
C PHE A 146 -0.59 20.27 5.19
N GLU A 147 -1.59 20.85 4.55
CA GLU A 147 -2.70 20.11 3.95
C GLU A 147 -2.22 19.21 2.81
N TRP A 148 -1.26 19.69 1.98
CA TRP A 148 -0.61 18.85 0.97
C TRP A 148 0.14 17.69 1.59
N LEU A 149 0.93 17.90 2.66
CA LEU A 149 1.65 16.84 3.36
C LEU A 149 0.66 15.81 3.95
N ASN A 150 -0.42 16.25 4.57
CA ASN A 150 -1.48 15.37 5.04
C ASN A 150 -2.10 14.56 3.90
N HIS A 151 -2.46 15.25 2.81
CA HIS A 151 -3.01 14.61 1.62
C HIS A 151 -2.08 13.53 1.06
N PHE A 152 -0.80 13.86 0.89
CA PHE A 152 0.21 12.92 0.40
C PHE A 152 0.36 11.70 1.31
N PHE A 153 0.28 11.90 2.61
CA PHE A 153 0.37 10.80 3.57
C PHE A 153 -0.82 9.84 3.48
N TYR A 154 -2.05 10.37 3.36
CA TYR A 154 -3.26 9.55 3.39
C TYR A 154 -3.78 9.13 2.02
N LYS A 155 -3.55 9.92 0.99
CA LYS A 155 -4.15 9.75 -0.35
C LYS A 155 -3.14 9.52 -1.48
N GLY A 156 -1.84 9.73 -1.21
CA GLY A 156 -0.78 9.59 -2.20
C GLY A 156 -0.61 10.79 -3.12
N ASN A 157 0.16 10.62 -4.19
CA ASN A 157 0.48 11.67 -5.15
C ASN A 157 -0.72 12.02 -6.04
N ARG A 158 -0.99 13.32 -6.18
CA ARG A 158 -1.98 13.87 -7.11
C ARG A 158 -1.42 14.96 -8.02
N LEU A 159 -0.13 15.23 -7.94
CA LEU A 159 0.52 16.26 -8.75
C LEU A 159 1.20 15.62 -9.96
N CYS A 160 0.87 16.11 -11.14
CA CYS A 160 1.45 15.65 -12.39
C CYS A 160 2.84 16.23 -12.58
N HIS A 161 3.87 15.41 -12.76
CA HIS A 161 5.26 15.85 -12.88
C HIS A 161 5.48 16.88 -14.01
N PRO A 162 5.04 16.64 -15.26
CA PRO A 162 5.22 17.58 -16.36
C PRO A 162 4.39 18.86 -16.25
N SER A 163 3.52 18.98 -15.24
CA SER A 163 2.79 20.22 -14.99
C SER A 163 3.58 21.24 -14.15
N SER A 164 4.72 20.85 -13.58
CA SER A 164 5.48 21.64 -12.61
C SER A 164 6.31 22.76 -13.24
N LEU A 165 6.40 23.89 -12.54
CA LEU A 165 7.42 24.93 -12.67
C LEU A 165 7.96 25.24 -11.28
N ILE A 166 9.24 25.01 -11.04
CA ILE A 166 9.90 25.09 -9.72
C ILE A 166 10.94 26.22 -9.75
N ARG A 167 11.09 26.92 -8.63
CA ARG A 167 12.24 27.86 -8.51
C ARG A 167 13.54 27.09 -8.54
N MET A 168 14.51 27.56 -9.34
CA MET A 168 15.78 26.84 -9.49
C MET A 168 16.58 26.81 -8.17
N ASP A 169 16.53 27.87 -7.38
CA ASP A 169 17.16 27.90 -6.06
C ASP A 169 16.54 26.86 -5.09
N VAL A 170 15.22 26.70 -5.10
CA VAL A 170 14.53 25.66 -4.35
C VAL A 170 14.93 24.25 -4.84
N GLN A 171 14.96 24.05 -6.17
CA GLN A 171 15.39 22.79 -6.78
C GLN A 171 16.81 22.39 -6.33
N MET A 172 17.72 23.35 -6.26
CA MET A 172 19.14 23.11 -5.97
C MET A 172 19.45 23.09 -4.47
N ASN A 173 18.96 24.09 -3.71
CA ASN A 173 19.29 24.23 -2.28
C ASN A 173 18.60 23.19 -1.41
N ASP A 174 17.36 22.84 -1.73
CA ASP A 174 16.65 21.79 -1.01
C ASP A 174 16.91 20.39 -1.56
N ASP A 175 17.82 20.29 -2.55
CA ASP A 175 18.25 19.01 -3.10
C ASP A 175 17.04 18.14 -3.52
N LEU A 176 16.15 18.70 -4.35
CA LEU A 176 14.96 18.02 -4.85
C LEU A 176 15.29 16.89 -5.86
N PHE A 177 16.40 16.22 -5.63
CA PHE A 177 16.80 15.06 -6.43
C PHE A 177 16.34 13.79 -5.75
N ALA A 178 15.82 12.87 -6.55
CA ALA A 178 15.30 11.59 -6.11
C ALA A 178 16.07 10.44 -6.75
N ALA A 179 17.40 10.58 -6.86
CA ALA A 179 18.27 9.56 -7.43
C ALA A 179 18.13 8.23 -6.68
N GLY A 180 18.01 7.14 -7.45
CA GLY A 180 17.82 5.79 -6.91
C GLY A 180 16.35 5.41 -6.63
N LEU A 181 15.38 6.32 -6.82
CA LEU A 181 13.96 5.98 -6.82
C LEU A 181 13.49 5.77 -8.26
N GLY A 182 12.74 4.70 -8.49
CA GLY A 182 12.27 4.33 -9.82
C GLY A 182 10.74 4.37 -9.98
N ALA A 183 9.99 4.31 -8.88
CA ALA A 183 8.53 4.35 -8.90
C ALA A 183 7.96 5.66 -8.34
N LEU A 184 8.61 6.27 -7.34
CA LEU A 184 8.10 7.43 -6.60
C LEU A 184 9.06 8.65 -6.62
N PRO A 185 9.85 8.92 -7.69
CA PRO A 185 10.83 10.01 -7.66
C PRO A 185 10.18 11.39 -7.61
N ASP A 186 9.08 11.60 -8.31
CA ASP A 186 8.27 12.81 -8.31
C ASP A 186 7.58 13.00 -6.96
N PHE A 187 6.93 11.95 -6.45
CA PHE A 187 6.27 11.98 -5.15
C PHE A 187 7.22 12.34 -4.01
N TYR A 188 8.43 11.75 -4.00
CA TYR A 188 9.48 12.10 -3.04
C TYR A 188 9.82 13.60 -3.11
N ARG A 189 9.93 14.16 -4.32
CA ARG A 189 10.19 15.60 -4.53
C ARG A 189 9.07 16.46 -3.95
N TRP A 190 7.81 16.08 -4.18
CA TRP A 190 6.66 16.88 -3.72
C TRP A 190 6.52 16.88 -2.20
N VAL A 191 6.69 15.73 -1.57
CA VAL A 191 6.74 15.67 -0.10
C VAL A 191 7.89 16.53 0.43
N LYS A 192 9.09 16.40 -0.15
CA LYS A 192 10.29 17.14 0.27
C LYS A 192 10.13 18.66 0.08
N LEU A 193 9.51 19.06 -1.01
CA LEU A 193 9.20 20.46 -1.32
C LEU A 193 8.25 21.05 -0.27
N CYS A 194 7.14 20.37 0.02
CA CYS A 194 6.12 20.84 0.96
C CYS A 194 6.59 20.85 2.42
N LEU A 195 7.72 20.19 2.76
CA LEU A 195 8.30 20.35 4.11
C LEU A 195 8.70 21.81 4.40
N LYS A 196 8.99 22.62 3.38
CA LYS A 196 9.52 23.99 3.57
C LYS A 196 8.77 25.07 2.81
N HIS A 197 8.16 24.74 1.66
CA HIS A 197 7.63 25.71 0.71
C HIS A 197 6.16 25.50 0.45
N GLU A 198 5.44 26.62 0.28
CA GLU A 198 4.11 26.58 -0.31
C GLU A 198 4.20 26.22 -1.79
N ILE A 199 3.17 25.54 -2.29
CA ILE A 199 2.97 25.26 -3.70
C ILE A 199 1.61 25.79 -4.16
N TYR A 200 1.52 26.06 -5.45
CA TYR A 200 0.29 26.54 -6.07
C TYR A 200 -0.10 25.61 -7.22
N VAL A 201 -1.39 25.30 -7.35
CA VAL A 201 -1.94 24.60 -8.51
C VAL A 201 -2.83 25.57 -9.30
N HIS A 202 -2.38 25.94 -10.51
CA HIS A 202 -3.17 26.76 -11.41
C HIS A 202 -4.43 26.00 -11.82
N PRO A 203 -5.64 26.62 -11.76
CA PRO A 203 -6.91 25.94 -12.01
C PRO A 203 -7.08 25.49 -13.48
N ASP A 204 -6.40 26.16 -14.42
CA ASP A 204 -6.47 25.79 -15.82
C ASP A 204 -5.72 24.49 -16.10
N LYS A 205 -6.24 23.69 -17.04
CA LYS A 205 -5.61 22.47 -17.54
C LYS A 205 -4.57 22.81 -18.59
N LEU A 206 -3.36 23.16 -18.15
CA LEU A 206 -2.30 23.65 -19.05
C LEU A 206 -1.31 22.55 -19.47
N THR A 207 -1.52 21.35 -19.03
CA THR A 207 -0.74 20.15 -19.40
C THR A 207 -1.70 19.08 -19.88
N LYS A 208 -1.39 18.44 -21.01
CA LYS A 208 -2.07 17.27 -21.53
C LYS A 208 -1.21 16.04 -21.22
N PHE A 209 -1.68 15.19 -20.31
CA PHE A 209 -0.99 13.96 -19.88
C PHE A 209 -1.50 12.78 -20.68
N ARG A 210 -0.59 12.03 -21.31
CA ARG A 210 -0.95 10.89 -22.15
C ARG A 210 -1.00 9.59 -21.36
N ILE A 211 -2.09 8.85 -21.59
CA ILE A 211 -2.23 7.47 -21.12
C ILE A 211 -2.07 6.56 -22.32
N HIS A 212 -1.14 5.63 -22.24
CA HIS A 212 -0.93 4.61 -23.25
C HIS A 212 -1.87 3.44 -23.06
N THR A 213 -2.51 3.00 -24.16
CA THR A 213 -3.48 1.91 -24.14
C THR A 213 -2.86 0.53 -23.90
N ASP A 214 -1.55 0.39 -24.11
CA ASP A 214 -0.76 -0.83 -23.85
C ASP A 214 -0.20 -0.90 -22.42
N GLU A 215 -0.61 0.01 -21.53
CA GLU A 215 -0.13 0.13 -20.14
C GLU A 215 1.40 0.33 -20.02
N SER A 216 2.07 0.80 -21.06
CA SER A 216 3.53 1.02 -21.09
C SER A 216 4.00 2.21 -20.25
N ASN A 217 3.08 2.99 -19.65
CA ASN A 217 3.44 4.05 -18.72
C ASN A 217 4.31 3.50 -17.57
N THR A 218 5.37 4.21 -17.21
CA THR A 218 6.30 3.84 -16.12
C THR A 218 5.59 3.58 -14.78
N SER A 219 4.44 4.22 -14.55
CA SER A 219 3.57 4.05 -13.38
C SER A 219 2.63 2.83 -13.46
N GLY A 220 2.75 1.96 -14.48
CA GLY A 220 1.89 0.79 -14.68
C GLY A 220 1.87 -0.16 -13.48
N GLN A 221 0.73 -0.85 -13.29
CA GLN A 221 0.44 -1.72 -12.14
C GLN A 221 1.12 -3.10 -12.23
N THR A 222 2.41 -3.14 -12.56
CA THR A 222 3.18 -4.38 -12.62
C THR A 222 3.59 -4.89 -11.23
N PRO A 223 3.79 -6.22 -11.04
CA PRO A 223 4.29 -6.77 -9.78
C PRO A 223 5.61 -6.11 -9.33
N THR A 224 6.52 -5.85 -10.27
CA THR A 224 7.81 -5.19 -10.01
C THR A 224 7.60 -3.76 -9.46
N ASN A 225 6.71 -2.98 -10.06
CA ASN A 225 6.41 -1.64 -9.58
C ASN A 225 5.74 -1.65 -8.21
N ARG A 226 4.84 -2.59 -7.95
CA ARG A 226 4.21 -2.74 -6.63
C ARG A 226 5.24 -3.01 -5.53
N ILE A 227 6.20 -3.92 -5.76
CA ILE A 227 7.29 -4.18 -4.82
C ILE A 227 8.14 -2.91 -4.62
N ARG A 228 8.52 -2.26 -5.72
CA ARG A 228 9.35 -1.04 -5.70
C ARG A 228 8.68 0.09 -4.92
N VAL A 229 7.39 0.33 -5.16
CA VAL A 229 6.60 1.34 -4.46
C VAL A 229 6.67 1.14 -2.94
N HIS A 230 6.46 -0.08 -2.43
CA HIS A 230 6.54 -0.35 -0.99
C HIS A 230 7.94 -0.11 -0.41
N ASN A 231 8.99 -0.46 -1.15
CA ASN A 231 10.37 -0.17 -0.74
C ASN A 231 10.65 1.34 -0.72
N GLU A 232 10.17 2.06 -1.72
CA GLU A 232 10.40 3.51 -1.84
C GLU A 232 9.58 4.32 -0.84
N PHE A 233 8.42 3.83 -0.39
CA PHE A 233 7.66 4.46 0.71
C PHE A 233 8.45 4.57 2.01
N TYR A 234 9.44 3.72 2.26
CA TYR A 234 10.35 3.90 3.38
C TYR A 234 11.16 5.21 3.28
N GLN A 235 11.55 5.62 2.07
CA GLN A 235 12.24 6.90 1.87
C GLN A 235 11.28 8.10 2.06
N ILE A 236 10.02 7.94 1.67
CA ILE A 236 8.96 8.93 1.93
C ILE A 236 8.74 9.06 3.46
N ALA A 237 8.66 7.94 4.19
CA ALA A 237 8.53 7.94 5.66
C ALA A 237 9.63 8.76 6.34
N LYS A 238 10.88 8.64 5.88
CA LYS A 238 12.02 9.40 6.40
C LYS A 238 11.88 10.92 6.21
N LEU A 239 11.15 11.37 5.19
CA LEU A 239 10.86 12.78 4.99
C LEU A 239 9.93 13.31 6.07
N TYR A 240 8.86 12.59 6.39
CA TYR A 240 7.96 12.96 7.49
C TYR A 240 8.66 12.99 8.85
N GLY A 241 9.62 12.11 9.08
CA GLY A 241 10.47 12.13 10.28
C GLY A 241 11.34 13.39 10.44
N ARG A 242 11.39 14.28 9.44
CA ARG A 242 12.07 15.59 9.56
C ARG A 242 11.21 16.67 10.20
N ILE A 243 9.91 16.44 10.33
CA ILE A 243 8.98 17.37 10.98
C ILE A 243 9.14 17.20 12.50
N GLN A 244 10.00 18.00 13.11
CA GLN A 244 10.32 17.91 14.54
C GLN A 244 9.59 18.96 15.41
N ASN A 245 9.06 19.99 14.76
CA ASN A 245 8.29 21.02 15.45
C ASN A 245 6.87 20.52 15.73
N GLN A 246 6.48 20.44 17.02
CA GLN A 246 5.16 19.97 17.43
C GLN A 246 4.00 20.75 16.77
N SER A 247 4.13 22.09 16.67
CA SER A 247 3.07 22.93 16.08
C SER A 247 2.90 22.67 14.58
N GLU A 248 3.99 22.49 13.82
CA GLU A 248 3.92 22.12 12.40
C GLU A 248 3.39 20.69 12.23
N PHE A 249 3.83 19.76 13.10
CA PHE A 249 3.38 18.38 13.06
C PHE A 249 1.86 18.26 13.27
N LEU A 250 1.30 19.03 14.21
CA LEU A 250 -0.14 19.10 14.44
C LEU A 250 -0.92 19.76 13.29
N GLN A 251 -0.30 20.61 12.49
CA GLN A 251 -0.93 21.13 11.27
C GLN A 251 -0.97 20.08 10.17
N VAL A 252 0.05 19.21 10.09
CA VAL A 252 0.05 18.07 9.14
C VAL A 252 -0.87 16.96 9.60
N PHE A 253 -0.84 16.62 10.90
CA PHE A 253 -1.58 15.52 11.52
C PHE A 253 -2.41 16.03 12.71
N PRO A 254 -3.59 16.63 12.48
CA PRO A 254 -4.44 17.12 13.57
C PRO A 254 -4.84 16.04 14.59
N GLU A 255 -4.99 14.79 14.14
CA GLU A 255 -5.27 13.62 14.97
C GLU A 255 -4.16 13.33 15.99
N ALA A 256 -2.93 13.77 15.72
CA ALA A 256 -1.81 13.62 16.65
C ALA A 256 -2.01 14.37 17.97
N SER A 257 -3.04 15.24 18.06
CA SER A 257 -3.45 15.87 19.31
C SER A 257 -3.73 14.87 20.44
N GLU A 258 -4.10 13.63 20.12
CA GLU A 258 -4.28 12.55 21.12
C GLU A 258 -2.97 12.16 21.83
N TYR A 259 -1.80 12.43 21.22
CA TYR A 259 -0.48 12.18 21.81
C TYR A 259 0.07 13.37 22.60
N VAL A 260 -0.68 14.46 22.73
CA VAL A 260 -0.27 15.63 23.52
C VAL A 260 -0.64 15.42 25.00
N VAL A 261 0.35 15.25 25.86
CA VAL A 261 0.19 15.08 27.30
C VAL A 261 0.79 16.29 28.02
N ASN A 262 0.00 17.01 28.79
CA ASN A 262 0.42 18.23 29.53
C ASN A 262 1.12 19.27 28.61
N GLY A 263 0.64 19.41 27.35
CA GLY A 263 1.20 20.33 26.36
C GLY A 263 2.47 19.85 25.66
N LYS A 264 2.96 18.67 25.98
CA LYS A 264 4.15 18.05 25.38
C LYS A 264 3.77 16.84 24.53
N MET A 265 4.52 16.61 23.47
CA MET A 265 4.40 15.44 22.62
C MET A 265 5.79 15.02 22.12
N ASN A 266 6.09 13.73 22.16
CA ASN A 266 7.20 13.19 21.41
C ASN A 266 6.76 12.98 19.96
N VAL A 267 7.23 13.83 19.05
CA VAL A 267 6.81 13.85 17.65
C VAL A 267 7.16 12.55 16.91
N ASP A 268 8.34 12.00 17.17
CA ASP A 268 8.79 10.74 16.55
C ASP A 268 7.90 9.56 17.00
N TYR A 269 7.49 9.53 18.26
CA TYR A 269 6.55 8.54 18.77
C TYR A 269 5.17 8.67 18.11
N ALA A 270 4.61 9.89 18.11
CA ALA A 270 3.32 10.14 17.48
C ALA A 270 3.32 9.75 15.99
N LEU A 271 4.36 10.14 15.24
CA LEU A 271 4.52 9.75 13.84
C LEU A 271 4.57 8.22 13.66
N ALA A 272 5.33 7.53 14.52
CA ALA A 272 5.43 6.08 14.46
C ALA A 272 4.06 5.42 14.70
N GLN A 273 3.27 5.89 15.67
CA GLN A 273 1.92 5.37 15.92
C GLN A 273 0.98 5.62 14.73
N ILE A 274 0.99 6.82 14.16
CA ILE A 274 0.20 7.15 12.95
C ILE A 274 0.58 6.24 11.78
N MET A 275 1.87 6.00 11.56
CA MET A 275 2.36 5.11 10.50
C MET A 275 1.98 3.65 10.73
N LEU A 276 1.96 3.17 11.97
CA LEU A 276 1.51 1.81 12.32
C LEU A 276 0.03 1.59 12.01
N ASN A 277 -0.78 2.64 12.06
CA ASN A 277 -2.21 2.58 11.72
C ASN A 277 -2.46 2.52 10.20
N ARG A 278 -1.43 2.72 9.36
CA ARG A 278 -1.49 2.61 7.89
C ARG A 278 -1.22 1.16 7.46
N THR A 279 -2.27 0.36 7.40
CA THR A 279 -2.17 -1.10 7.10
C THR A 279 -1.77 -1.42 5.66
N ASP A 280 -1.88 -0.45 4.76
CA ASP A 280 -1.66 -0.59 3.32
C ASP A 280 -0.20 -0.34 2.88
N ILE A 281 0.66 0.26 3.74
CA ILE A 281 2.01 0.68 3.36
C ILE A 281 3.10 0.06 4.25
N LYS A 282 3.70 -1.03 3.79
CA LYS A 282 4.77 -1.75 4.50
C LYS A 282 6.00 -0.88 4.83
N GLY A 283 6.36 0.04 3.93
CA GLY A 283 7.46 0.98 4.15
C GLY A 283 7.26 1.89 5.36
N PHE A 284 6.01 2.29 5.64
CA PHE A 284 5.68 3.05 6.84
C PHE A 284 5.80 2.21 8.10
N HIS A 285 5.31 0.99 8.09
CA HIS A 285 5.45 0.05 9.20
C HIS A 285 6.92 -0.20 9.55
N PHE A 286 7.76 -0.41 8.52
CA PHE A 286 9.18 -0.64 8.73
C PHE A 286 9.87 0.57 9.36
N TYR A 287 9.57 1.79 8.87
CA TYR A 287 10.08 3.02 9.46
C TYR A 287 9.62 3.19 10.92
N ALA A 288 8.34 3.03 11.20
CA ALA A 288 7.76 3.20 12.53
C ALA A 288 8.39 2.23 13.55
N MET A 289 8.52 0.96 13.17
CA MET A 289 9.15 -0.06 14.02
C MET A 289 10.60 0.30 14.35
N ASN A 290 11.40 0.69 13.35
CA ASN A 290 12.79 1.11 13.57
C ASN A 290 12.85 2.35 14.48
N LYS A 291 11.98 3.34 14.25
CA LYS A 291 11.93 4.55 15.05
C LYS A 291 11.59 4.26 16.52
N LEU A 292 10.59 3.42 16.79
CA LEU A 292 10.24 3.01 18.15
C LEU A 292 11.40 2.26 18.84
N MET A 293 12.14 1.42 18.10
CA MET A 293 13.34 0.74 18.62
C MET A 293 14.46 1.74 18.95
N GLU A 294 14.65 2.78 18.15
CA GLU A 294 15.61 3.86 18.42
C GLU A 294 15.24 4.62 19.69
N LEU A 295 13.98 5.04 19.82
CA LEU A 295 13.48 5.81 20.95
C LEU A 295 13.65 5.08 22.30
N VAL A 296 13.38 3.77 22.37
CA VAL A 296 13.54 3.00 23.61
C VAL A 296 14.98 2.57 23.90
N ARG A 297 15.91 2.75 22.95
CA ARG A 297 17.35 2.52 23.17
C ARG A 297 18.06 3.73 23.77
N ASN A 298 17.59 4.93 23.47
CA ASN A 298 18.12 6.15 24.03
C ASN A 298 17.50 6.39 25.41
N GLU A 299 18.31 6.58 26.45
CA GLU A 299 17.83 6.69 27.83
C GLU A 299 16.92 7.91 28.05
N GLU A 300 17.23 9.05 27.43
CA GLU A 300 16.46 10.29 27.55
C GLU A 300 15.06 10.13 26.94
N THR A 301 14.99 9.66 25.69
CA THR A 301 13.69 9.46 25.02
C THR A 301 12.90 8.29 25.61
N LYS A 302 13.56 7.26 26.09
CA LYS A 302 12.93 6.13 26.80
C LYS A 302 12.18 6.63 28.04
N ASP A 303 12.83 7.43 28.86
CA ASP A 303 12.24 7.95 30.10
C ASP A 303 11.08 8.91 29.78
N GLU A 304 11.23 9.75 28.75
CA GLU A 304 10.14 10.58 28.22
C GLU A 304 8.92 9.75 27.77
N LEU A 305 9.13 8.66 27.02
CA LEU A 305 8.03 7.80 26.56
C LEU A 305 7.30 7.10 27.70
N ILE A 306 8.02 6.72 28.76
CA ILE A 306 7.42 6.15 29.97
C ILE A 306 6.58 7.21 30.69
N GLU A 307 7.12 8.44 30.86
CA GLU A 307 6.43 9.53 31.53
C GLU A 307 5.16 9.95 30.78
N LEU A 308 5.25 10.15 29.45
CA LEU A 308 4.14 10.67 28.67
C LEU A 308 3.09 9.59 28.35
N TYR A 309 3.51 8.36 28.04
CA TYR A 309 2.63 7.35 27.44
C TYR A 309 2.61 6.02 28.16
N GLY A 310 3.43 5.83 29.20
CA GLY A 310 3.64 4.51 29.82
C GLY A 310 4.26 3.49 28.85
N PHE A 311 4.83 3.95 27.72
CA PHE A 311 5.34 3.10 26.64
C PHE A 311 6.76 2.61 26.96
N THR A 312 6.96 1.32 26.83
CA THR A 312 8.18 0.62 27.29
C THR A 312 8.80 -0.23 26.18
N LYS A 313 10.00 -0.75 26.44
CA LYS A 313 10.64 -1.77 25.59
C LYS A 313 9.74 -3.01 25.36
N ARG A 314 8.91 -3.36 26.35
CA ARG A 314 7.99 -4.51 26.23
C ARG A 314 6.95 -4.28 25.14
N ASP A 315 6.48 -3.04 25.01
CA ASP A 315 5.50 -2.67 23.99
C ASP A 315 6.11 -2.73 22.58
N VAL A 316 7.35 -2.27 22.42
CA VAL A 316 8.09 -2.40 21.16
C VAL A 316 8.27 -3.89 20.78
N CYS A 317 8.63 -4.75 21.74
CA CYS A 317 8.75 -6.19 21.50
C CYS A 317 7.39 -6.81 21.08
N ALA A 318 6.29 -6.35 21.71
CA ALA A 318 4.96 -6.83 21.36
C ALA A 318 4.53 -6.40 19.95
N ILE A 319 4.85 -5.16 19.54
CA ILE A 319 4.57 -4.65 18.19
C ILE A 319 5.42 -5.41 17.17
N SER A 320 6.72 -5.53 17.37
CA SER A 320 7.64 -6.17 16.41
C SER A 320 7.33 -7.67 16.21
N GLY A 321 6.80 -8.35 17.22
CA GLY A 321 6.38 -9.74 17.13
C GLY A 321 5.04 -9.98 16.41
N LYS A 322 4.29 -8.90 16.10
CA LYS A 322 2.99 -8.98 15.41
C LYS A 322 3.03 -8.45 13.97
N LEU A 323 4.02 -7.64 13.67
CA LEU A 323 4.11 -6.88 12.41
C LEU A 323 5.04 -7.61 11.43
N ASP A 324 4.50 -8.49 10.62
CA ASP A 324 5.25 -9.21 9.60
C ASP A 324 5.47 -8.34 8.34
N VAL A 325 6.40 -7.39 8.46
CA VAL A 325 6.76 -6.47 7.37
C VAL A 325 7.45 -7.20 6.21
N PHE A 326 8.23 -8.24 6.54
CA PHE A 326 9.07 -8.97 5.58
C PHE A 326 8.40 -10.22 5.00
N HIS A 327 7.12 -10.48 5.34
CA HIS A 327 6.43 -11.71 4.95
C HIS A 327 7.26 -12.96 5.29
N VAL A 328 7.79 -13.00 6.51
CA VAL A 328 8.56 -14.14 7.02
C VAL A 328 7.68 -15.38 7.15
N ILE A 329 6.38 -15.15 7.38
CA ILE A 329 5.38 -16.18 7.47
C ILE A 329 4.53 -16.13 6.20
N ASP A 330 4.50 -17.23 5.44
CA ASP A 330 3.64 -17.36 4.26
C ASP A 330 2.17 -17.19 4.66
N ASP A 331 1.37 -16.57 3.81
CA ASP A 331 -0.09 -16.46 4.04
C ASP A 331 -0.77 -17.83 4.19
N ASN A 332 -0.19 -18.90 3.63
CA ASN A 332 -0.63 -20.28 3.85
C ASN A 332 -0.27 -20.83 5.23
N GLU A 333 0.68 -20.22 5.94
CA GLU A 333 1.03 -20.56 7.32
C GLU A 333 0.15 -19.86 8.35
N TYR A 334 -0.65 -18.86 7.93
CA TYR A 334 -1.64 -18.25 8.80
C TYR A 334 -2.97 -18.96 8.72
N LEU A 335 -3.50 -19.26 9.91
CA LEU A 335 -4.83 -19.79 10.09
C LEU A 335 -5.71 -18.72 10.75
N THR A 336 -6.78 -18.29 10.09
CA THR A 336 -7.80 -17.43 10.69
C THR A 336 -8.86 -18.33 11.32
N THR A 337 -8.90 -18.36 12.64
CA THR A 337 -9.80 -19.19 13.43
C THR A 337 -10.88 -18.35 14.07
N SER A 338 -12.05 -18.95 14.28
CA SER A 338 -13.16 -18.30 14.96
C SER A 338 -13.71 -19.19 16.08
N LEU A 339 -14.03 -18.58 17.22
CA LEU A 339 -14.74 -19.23 18.30
C LEU A 339 -16.06 -18.51 18.55
N PHE A 340 -17.16 -19.20 18.32
CA PHE A 340 -18.50 -18.75 18.70
C PHE A 340 -18.88 -19.35 20.04
N TYR A 341 -19.59 -18.58 20.86
CA TYR A 341 -20.11 -19.05 22.14
C TYR A 341 -21.59 -18.71 22.29
N LYS A 342 -22.33 -19.59 22.96
CA LYS A 342 -23.73 -19.34 23.30
C LYS A 342 -24.09 -19.89 24.67
N ASN A 343 -25.13 -19.31 25.28
CA ASN A 343 -25.71 -19.84 26.49
C ASN A 343 -27.06 -20.52 26.20
N ASN A 344 -28.12 -19.75 25.91
CA ASN A 344 -29.46 -20.26 25.61
C ASN A 344 -29.96 -19.81 24.23
N GLU A 345 -29.18 -19.02 23.50
CA GLU A 345 -29.50 -18.45 22.19
C GLU A 345 -28.80 -19.21 21.06
N ASN A 346 -29.07 -18.85 19.82
CA ASN A 346 -28.35 -19.40 18.68
C ASN A 346 -26.95 -18.75 18.58
N PHE A 347 -26.02 -19.41 17.89
CA PHE A 347 -24.74 -18.79 17.51
C PHE A 347 -24.96 -17.56 16.64
N SER A 348 -24.26 -16.49 16.91
CA SER A 348 -24.37 -15.22 16.21
C SER A 348 -23.00 -14.54 16.06
N GLU A 349 -22.86 -13.65 15.09
CA GLU A 349 -21.65 -12.85 14.91
C GLU A 349 -21.34 -11.93 16.11
N ALA A 350 -22.36 -11.56 16.91
CA ALA A 350 -22.16 -10.79 18.13
C ALA A 350 -21.42 -11.57 19.23
N ASN A 351 -21.45 -12.90 19.14
CA ASN A 351 -20.84 -13.82 20.09
C ASN A 351 -19.69 -14.62 19.43
N LYS A 352 -18.86 -13.94 18.64
CA LYS A 352 -17.72 -14.48 17.89
C LYS A 352 -16.43 -13.83 18.33
N ILE A 353 -15.39 -14.60 18.48
CA ILE A 353 -14.01 -14.13 18.69
C ILE A 353 -13.17 -14.65 17.54
N ASN A 354 -12.58 -13.77 16.76
CA ASN A 354 -11.65 -14.15 15.68
C ASN A 354 -10.21 -14.07 16.18
N LYS A 355 -9.40 -15.04 15.81
CA LYS A 355 -7.95 -15.03 16.03
C LYS A 355 -7.20 -15.49 14.80
N LYS A 356 -6.13 -14.76 14.48
CA LYS A 356 -5.13 -15.18 13.51
C LYS A 356 -4.02 -15.91 14.27
N THR A 357 -3.74 -17.15 13.93
CA THR A 357 -2.66 -17.95 14.51
C THR A 357 -1.72 -18.46 13.43
N VAL A 358 -0.48 -18.75 13.80
CA VAL A 358 0.52 -19.31 12.88
C VAL A 358 0.44 -20.82 12.91
N MET A 359 0.50 -21.43 11.74
CA MET A 359 0.60 -22.87 11.56
C MET A 359 2.07 -23.24 11.32
N MET A 360 2.66 -24.01 12.23
CA MET A 360 4.05 -24.46 12.12
C MET A 360 4.09 -25.96 11.88
N ASN A 361 4.68 -26.39 10.77
CA ASN A 361 4.76 -27.82 10.40
C ASN A 361 3.38 -28.51 10.40
N ASN A 362 2.37 -27.85 9.86
CA ASN A 362 0.97 -28.29 9.89
C ASN A 362 0.33 -28.38 11.28
N HIS A 363 0.93 -27.81 12.29
CA HIS A 363 0.44 -27.79 13.66
C HIS A 363 0.06 -26.38 14.09
N PHE A 364 -1.04 -26.20 14.82
CA PHE A 364 -1.43 -24.91 15.40
C PHE A 364 -1.90 -25.05 16.85
N ILE A 365 -1.72 -23.97 17.60
CA ILE A 365 -2.30 -23.77 18.92
C ILE A 365 -2.98 -22.40 18.93
N VAL A 366 -4.23 -22.33 19.33
CA VAL A 366 -4.95 -21.07 19.50
C VAL A 366 -5.62 -20.99 20.87
N SER A 367 -5.57 -19.82 21.47
CA SER A 367 -6.17 -19.56 22.78
C SER A 367 -7.18 -18.43 22.68
N PHE A 368 -8.38 -18.63 23.21
CA PHE A 368 -9.46 -17.64 23.28
C PHE A 368 -9.74 -17.29 24.74
N ASP A 369 -9.77 -15.99 25.06
CA ASP A 369 -10.15 -15.49 26.38
C ASP A 369 -11.63 -15.07 26.34
N LEU A 370 -12.46 -15.63 27.21
CA LEU A 370 -13.90 -15.38 27.27
C LEU A 370 -14.31 -14.52 28.46
N ASP A 371 -13.40 -14.06 29.31
CA ASP A 371 -13.64 -13.13 30.42
C ASP A 371 -14.82 -13.54 31.32
N HIS A 372 -14.84 -14.80 31.77
CA HIS A 372 -15.89 -15.36 32.63
C HIS A 372 -17.30 -15.36 32.01
N LYS A 373 -17.39 -15.51 30.68
CA LYS A 373 -18.70 -15.61 30.03
C LYS A 373 -19.41 -16.91 30.39
N LYS A 374 -20.72 -16.80 30.60
CA LYS A 374 -21.57 -17.96 30.84
C LYS A 374 -21.91 -18.66 29.52
N VAL A 375 -21.48 -19.89 29.35
CA VAL A 375 -21.51 -20.65 28.08
C VAL A 375 -22.06 -22.03 28.29
N SER A 376 -22.99 -22.48 27.42
CA SER A 376 -23.49 -23.84 27.36
C SER A 376 -22.90 -24.62 26.19
N GLN A 377 -22.55 -23.96 25.10
CA GLN A 377 -21.98 -24.58 23.91
C GLN A 377 -21.02 -23.63 23.18
N LEU A 378 -19.97 -24.18 22.60
CA LEU A 378 -19.00 -23.50 21.76
C LEU A 378 -19.02 -24.11 20.35
N ARG A 379 -18.72 -23.28 19.34
CA ARG A 379 -18.41 -23.70 17.98
C ARG A 379 -17.07 -23.13 17.58
N PHE A 380 -16.15 -24.00 17.23
CA PHE A 380 -14.83 -23.61 16.72
C PHE A 380 -14.79 -23.83 15.21
N ASP A 381 -14.48 -22.79 14.48
CA ASP A 381 -14.29 -22.81 13.04
C ASP A 381 -12.79 -22.62 12.77
N PRO A 382 -12.07 -23.69 12.36
CA PRO A 382 -10.62 -23.65 12.16
C PRO A 382 -10.17 -22.69 11.06
N THR A 383 -11.00 -22.50 10.03
CA THR A 383 -10.75 -21.62 8.90
C THR A 383 -12.05 -21.34 8.15
N GLU A 384 -12.05 -20.32 7.30
CA GLU A 384 -13.16 -20.02 6.39
C GLU A 384 -12.70 -20.18 4.93
N GLY A 385 -13.60 -20.69 4.07
CA GLY A 385 -13.39 -20.76 2.62
C GLY A 385 -12.35 -21.78 2.14
N LYS A 386 -11.92 -22.71 3.00
CA LYS A 386 -10.93 -23.75 2.66
C LYS A 386 -11.36 -25.11 3.17
N TYR A 387 -11.12 -26.14 2.37
CA TYR A 387 -11.28 -27.54 2.79
C TYR A 387 -10.03 -27.99 3.53
N ILE A 388 -10.22 -28.70 4.65
CA ILE A 388 -9.13 -29.07 5.55
C ILE A 388 -9.20 -30.53 5.99
N SER A 389 -8.05 -31.07 6.35
CA SER A 389 -7.94 -32.29 7.16
C SER A 389 -7.44 -31.91 8.54
N LEU A 390 -8.02 -32.52 9.59
CA LEU A 390 -7.60 -32.34 10.99
C LEU A 390 -7.15 -33.66 11.58
N LYS A 391 -6.15 -33.61 12.46
CA LYS A 391 -5.65 -34.72 13.28
C LYS A 391 -5.23 -34.22 14.66
N ASN A 392 -5.15 -35.10 15.64
CA ASN A 392 -4.67 -34.82 16.99
C ASN A 392 -5.38 -33.65 17.68
N LEU A 393 -6.70 -33.47 17.40
CA LEU A 393 -7.47 -32.37 17.99
C LEU A 393 -7.51 -32.48 19.51
N SER A 394 -7.06 -31.48 20.20
CA SER A 394 -7.09 -31.32 21.64
C SER A 394 -7.78 -30.00 22.02
N ILE A 395 -8.77 -30.08 22.89
CA ILE A 395 -9.53 -28.91 23.36
C ILE A 395 -9.42 -28.84 24.88
N THR A 396 -8.99 -27.73 25.40
CA THR A 396 -8.83 -27.46 26.83
C THR A 396 -9.62 -26.23 27.22
N ILE A 397 -10.46 -26.34 28.25
CA ILE A 397 -11.27 -25.26 28.82
C ILE A 397 -10.88 -25.09 30.29
N ASP A 398 -10.40 -23.93 30.67
CA ASP A 398 -9.94 -23.57 32.01
C ASP A 398 -9.00 -24.65 32.62
N GLY A 399 -8.06 -25.11 31.78
CA GLY A 399 -7.06 -26.13 32.14
C GLY A 399 -7.54 -27.59 32.14
N LYS A 400 -8.80 -27.82 31.80
CA LYS A 400 -9.36 -29.19 31.74
C LYS A 400 -9.57 -29.63 30.30
N ARG A 401 -9.06 -30.80 29.92
CA ARG A 401 -9.28 -31.41 28.60
C ARG A 401 -10.74 -31.79 28.39
N ILE A 402 -11.28 -31.51 27.22
CA ILE A 402 -12.65 -31.78 26.80
C ILE A 402 -12.62 -32.90 25.76
N GLU A 403 -13.37 -33.95 26.02
CA GLU A 403 -13.53 -35.11 25.10
C GLU A 403 -14.89 -35.08 24.38
N ASN A 404 -15.84 -34.29 24.86
CA ASN A 404 -17.19 -34.21 24.31
C ASN A 404 -17.28 -33.11 23.26
N TYR A 405 -16.85 -33.41 22.01
CA TYR A 405 -17.00 -32.55 20.85
C TYR A 405 -17.46 -33.33 19.62
N THR A 406 -17.99 -32.64 18.62
CA THR A 406 -18.45 -33.20 17.36
C THR A 406 -17.87 -32.41 16.20
N ILE A 407 -17.11 -33.06 15.32
CA ILE A 407 -16.67 -32.49 14.05
C ILE A 407 -17.85 -32.64 13.07
N LEU A 408 -18.18 -31.53 12.38
CA LEU A 408 -19.26 -31.53 11.40
C LEU A 408 -18.74 -31.82 9.99
N GLN A 409 -19.51 -32.56 9.19
CA GLN A 409 -19.28 -32.77 7.76
C GLN A 409 -17.87 -33.32 7.43
N TYR A 410 -17.46 -34.43 8.03
CA TYR A 410 -16.15 -35.03 7.80
C TYR A 410 -16.24 -36.45 7.24
N TYR A 411 -15.14 -36.88 6.60
CA TYR A 411 -14.82 -38.29 6.34
C TYR A 411 -13.59 -38.67 7.15
N GLU A 412 -13.65 -39.78 7.86
CA GLU A 412 -12.47 -40.41 8.44
C GLU A 412 -11.78 -41.20 7.34
N ILE A 413 -10.48 -40.85 7.07
CA ILE A 413 -9.74 -41.47 5.96
C ILE A 413 -8.72 -42.41 6.59
N ASP A 414 -7.57 -42.35 6.66
CA ASP A 414 -6.61 -43.26 7.23
C ASP A 414 -5.92 -42.62 8.46
N GLU A 415 -5.62 -43.43 9.48
CA GLU A 415 -4.76 -43.09 10.60
C GLU A 415 -5.13 -41.79 11.34
N ASP A 416 -6.39 -41.64 11.76
CA ASP A 416 -6.87 -40.54 12.61
C ASP A 416 -6.97 -39.16 11.94
N TRP A 417 -6.89 -39.04 10.60
CA TRP A 417 -7.20 -37.81 9.89
C TRP A 417 -8.68 -37.68 9.55
N TYR A 418 -9.27 -36.53 9.86
CA TYR A 418 -10.65 -36.15 9.53
C TYR A 418 -10.65 -35.14 8.38
N ASP A 419 -10.98 -35.58 7.17
CA ASP A 419 -11.16 -34.70 6.03
C ASP A 419 -12.51 -33.99 6.10
N ILE A 420 -12.53 -32.68 6.32
CA ILE A 420 -13.75 -31.87 6.42
C ILE A 420 -14.05 -31.30 5.04
N TYR A 421 -15.15 -31.69 4.45
CA TYR A 421 -15.57 -31.32 3.08
C TYR A 421 -16.56 -30.15 3.06
N SER A 422 -16.43 -29.24 4.01
CA SER A 422 -17.15 -27.96 4.08
C SER A 422 -16.20 -26.80 3.90
N LEU A 423 -16.63 -25.76 3.18
CA LEU A 423 -15.93 -24.47 3.14
C LEU A 423 -16.09 -23.69 4.45
N ASP A 424 -16.98 -24.14 5.33
CA ASP A 424 -17.18 -23.63 6.69
C ASP A 424 -17.01 -24.79 7.69
N PRO A 425 -15.76 -25.27 7.88
CA PRO A 425 -15.48 -26.40 8.79
C PRO A 425 -15.75 -25.98 10.22
N SER A 426 -16.55 -26.77 10.93
CA SER A 426 -16.98 -26.44 12.29
C SER A 426 -16.89 -27.64 13.25
N ILE A 427 -16.46 -27.34 14.47
CA ILE A 427 -16.36 -28.26 15.58
C ILE A 427 -17.28 -27.79 16.72
N LEU A 428 -18.27 -28.55 17.07
CA LEU A 428 -19.17 -28.26 18.17
C LEU A 428 -18.65 -28.85 19.48
N ILE A 429 -18.61 -28.04 20.54
CA ILE A 429 -18.20 -28.42 21.88
C ILE A 429 -19.38 -28.21 22.82
N ASP A 430 -19.94 -29.32 23.34
CA ASP A 430 -21.09 -29.29 24.26
C ASP A 430 -20.61 -29.41 25.70
N LEU A 431 -20.94 -28.41 26.52
CA LEU A 431 -20.54 -28.37 27.93
C LEU A 431 -21.50 -29.09 28.87
N LYS A 432 -22.59 -29.70 28.33
CA LYS A 432 -23.68 -30.38 29.05
C LYS A 432 -24.50 -29.45 29.93
N GLU A 433 -23.84 -28.52 30.63
CA GLU A 433 -24.48 -27.52 31.49
C GLU A 433 -23.84 -26.17 31.23
N SER A 434 -24.61 -25.08 31.43
CA SER A 434 -24.09 -23.72 31.30
C SER A 434 -23.13 -23.40 32.45
N LYS A 435 -21.90 -23.04 32.14
CA LYS A 435 -20.84 -22.68 33.09
C LYS A 435 -20.11 -21.44 32.69
N GLU A 436 -19.46 -20.78 33.65
CA GLU A 436 -18.52 -19.71 33.35
C GLU A 436 -17.26 -20.28 32.73
N VAL A 437 -16.80 -19.65 31.64
CA VAL A 437 -15.60 -20.04 30.90
C VAL A 437 -14.69 -18.82 30.82
N CYS A 438 -13.45 -18.97 31.26
CA CYS A 438 -12.42 -17.95 31.18
C CYS A 438 -11.58 -18.10 29.92
N LYS A 439 -11.13 -19.32 29.65
CA LYS A 439 -10.14 -19.58 28.60
C LYS A 439 -10.40 -20.87 27.87
N VAL A 440 -10.29 -20.82 26.54
CA VAL A 440 -10.36 -22.02 25.66
C VAL A 440 -9.05 -22.11 24.88
N ILE A 441 -8.39 -23.26 24.92
CA ILE A 441 -7.19 -23.56 24.13
C ILE A 441 -7.53 -24.70 23.20
N ILE A 442 -7.24 -24.56 21.92
CA ILE A 442 -7.45 -25.56 20.88
C ILE A 442 -6.14 -25.79 20.16
N GLU A 443 -5.77 -27.05 20.04
CA GLU A 443 -4.56 -27.53 19.41
C GLU A 443 -4.90 -28.64 18.44
N ALA A 444 -4.34 -28.62 17.24
CA ALA A 444 -4.50 -29.67 16.25
C ALA A 444 -3.41 -29.63 15.18
N ASP A 445 -3.26 -30.76 14.48
CA ASP A 445 -2.59 -30.82 13.19
C ASP A 445 -3.63 -30.54 12.10
N ILE A 446 -3.27 -29.70 11.12
CA ILE A 446 -4.15 -29.28 10.04
C ILE A 446 -3.39 -29.25 8.72
N LYS A 447 -4.04 -29.65 7.64
CA LYS A 447 -3.55 -29.45 6.26
C LYS A 447 -4.71 -29.10 5.34
N TYR A 448 -4.42 -28.37 4.27
CA TYR A 448 -5.40 -28.06 3.23
C TYR A 448 -5.60 -29.28 2.31
N ILE A 449 -6.84 -29.51 1.89
CA ILE A 449 -7.17 -30.57 0.94
C ILE A 449 -7.03 -30.04 -0.48
N GLU A 450 -6.26 -30.74 -1.31
CA GLU A 450 -6.10 -30.39 -2.71
C GLU A 450 -7.39 -30.58 -3.51
N HIS A 451 -7.65 -29.70 -4.47
CA HIS A 451 -8.86 -29.72 -5.30
C HIS A 451 -9.06 -31.06 -6.04
N ALA A 452 -7.98 -31.70 -6.49
CA ALA A 452 -8.04 -33.02 -7.14
C ALA A 452 -8.61 -34.11 -6.21
N LYS A 453 -8.36 -34.04 -4.91
CA LYS A 453 -8.88 -34.97 -3.92
C LYS A 453 -10.38 -34.74 -3.69
N LEU A 454 -10.83 -33.50 -3.74
CA LEU A 454 -12.26 -33.16 -3.65
C LEU A 454 -13.06 -33.68 -4.84
N LEU A 455 -12.57 -33.54 -6.05
CA LEU A 455 -13.19 -34.09 -7.25
C LEU A 455 -13.35 -35.61 -7.17
N ASN A 456 -12.40 -36.32 -6.56
CA ASN A 456 -12.53 -37.75 -6.29
C ASN A 456 -13.63 -38.06 -5.32
N TYR A 457 -13.85 -37.24 -4.27
CA TYR A 457 -14.96 -37.42 -3.35
C TYR A 457 -16.32 -37.14 -4.01
N GLU A 458 -16.45 -36.08 -4.78
CA GLU A 458 -17.68 -35.76 -5.52
C GLU A 458 -18.03 -36.87 -6.53
N ASN A 459 -17.05 -37.38 -7.25
CA ASN A 459 -17.21 -38.49 -8.18
C ASN A 459 -17.65 -39.76 -7.46
N LYS A 460 -17.06 -40.10 -6.32
CA LYS A 460 -17.41 -41.23 -5.50
C LYS A 460 -18.81 -41.13 -4.91
N ILE A 461 -19.22 -39.95 -4.46
CA ILE A 461 -20.59 -39.64 -4.01
C ILE A 461 -21.58 -39.77 -5.19
N SER A 462 -21.24 -39.25 -6.35
CA SER A 462 -22.05 -39.31 -7.57
C SER A 462 -22.21 -40.77 -8.06
N GLU A 463 -21.15 -41.57 -7.97
CA GLU A 463 -21.17 -42.99 -8.30
C GLU A 463 -22.02 -43.79 -7.33
N LEU A 464 -21.94 -43.50 -6.03
CA LEU A 464 -22.81 -44.12 -4.99
C LEU A 464 -24.28 -43.72 -5.19
N ARG A 465 -24.55 -42.48 -5.60
CA ARG A 465 -25.92 -42.04 -5.96
C ARG A 465 -26.46 -42.72 -7.23
N ARG A 466 -25.60 -43.02 -8.22
CA ARG A 466 -25.96 -43.71 -9.48
C ARG A 466 -26.20 -45.22 -9.26
N LYS A 467 -25.60 -45.86 -8.24
CA LYS A 467 -25.73 -47.28 -7.96
C LYS A 467 -27.04 -47.65 -7.24
N ASN A 468 -28.08 -46.82 -7.34
CA ASN A 468 -29.44 -47.12 -6.85
C ASN A 468 -29.49 -47.72 -5.45
N VAL A 469 -28.84 -47.12 -4.49
CA VAL A 469 -29.18 -47.33 -3.10
C VAL A 469 -30.39 -46.43 -2.84
N TYR A 470 -31.56 -46.94 -3.08
CA TYR A 470 -32.81 -46.24 -2.91
C TYR A 470 -32.87 -45.59 -1.54
N ASP A 471 -33.15 -44.28 -1.52
CA ASP A 471 -33.68 -43.51 -0.39
C ASP A 471 -32.86 -43.41 0.91
N LEU A 472 -31.53 -43.42 0.82
CA LEU A 472 -30.76 -42.94 1.96
C LEU A 472 -30.60 -41.41 1.87
N SER A 473 -31.29 -40.71 2.75
CA SER A 473 -31.04 -39.30 2.97
C SER A 473 -29.54 -39.07 3.26
N VAL A 474 -29.00 -37.88 3.00
CA VAL A 474 -27.60 -37.50 3.34
C VAL A 474 -27.26 -37.87 4.79
N LYS A 475 -28.24 -37.78 5.71
CA LYS A 475 -28.13 -38.26 7.10
C LYS A 475 -27.94 -39.79 7.24
N GLN A 476 -28.50 -40.58 6.35
CA GLN A 476 -28.39 -42.04 6.38
C GLN A 476 -27.12 -42.54 5.69
N LEU A 477 -26.66 -41.85 4.62
CA LEU A 477 -25.32 -42.03 4.04
C LEU A 477 -24.23 -41.68 5.06
N LEU A 478 -24.42 -40.60 5.82
CA LEU A 478 -23.57 -40.21 6.94
C LEU A 478 -23.68 -41.21 8.12
N GLY A 479 -24.80 -41.84 8.31
CA GLY A 479 -25.02 -42.87 9.33
C GLY A 479 -24.32 -44.21 9.05
N VAL A 480 -24.07 -44.55 7.78
CA VAL A 480 -23.25 -45.71 7.39
C VAL A 480 -21.78 -45.48 7.68
N ILE A 481 -21.34 -44.21 7.59
CA ILE A 481 -19.97 -43.77 7.93
C ILE A 481 -19.81 -43.65 9.47
N LYS A 482 -20.87 -43.28 10.20
CA LYS A 482 -20.90 -43.15 11.68
C LYS A 482 -20.81 -44.44 12.48
N ARG A 483 -20.95 -45.64 11.89
CA ARG A 483 -20.99 -46.92 12.65
C ARG A 483 -19.62 -47.49 13.06
N ARG A 484 -18.53 -46.74 12.94
CA ARG A 484 -17.20 -47.13 13.45
C ARG A 484 -16.59 -46.17 14.48
N VAL A 485 -17.41 -45.41 15.19
CA VAL A 485 -16.92 -44.68 16.35
C VAL A 485 -17.59 -45.21 17.59
N LYS A 486 -17.11 -46.32 18.06
CA LYS A 486 -17.18 -46.77 19.45
C LYS A 486 -15.92 -47.59 19.69
N HIS A 487 -14.93 -46.94 20.21
CA HIS A 487 -14.08 -47.39 21.33
C HIS A 487 -13.02 -46.34 21.59
#